data_df6f346a92102f169e1fb87a81cb1a88
#
_entry.id   df6f346a92102f169e1fb87a81cb1a88
#
_cell.length_a   1.000
_cell.length_b   1.000
_cell.length_c   1.000
_cell.angle_alpha   90.00
_cell.angle_beta   90.00
_cell.angle_gamma   90.00
#
_symmetry.space_group_name_H-M   'P 1'
#
loop_
_entity.id
_entity.type
_entity.pdbx_description
1 polymer ?
#
loop_
_entity_poly.entity_id
_entity_poly.type
_entity_poly.pdbx_seq_one_letter_code
_entity_poly.pdbx_strand_id
1 'polypeptide(L)'
;MNENAQEPKLETAAKTAIEKSPYLQLALPISIIIAALLISGSLFYAKTSPQNAGQSGQAVIGDQLAKVEMKINADDHILGSKNAKVTIIEYSDFQCPFCRRFWKESLPQLKKEYIDTGKAVFVYRHYPLDFHPGAFPAAKASECA
;
A
#
# COMPACT_ATOMS: atom_id res chain seq x y z
N MET A 1 -25.46 -57.10 23.15
CA MET A 1 -24.00 -56.93 23.26
C MET A 1 -23.77 -55.49 23.61
N ASN A 2 -23.37 -55.26 24.87
CA ASN A 2 -23.27 -53.93 25.47
C ASN A 2 -21.87 -53.34 25.26
N GLU A 3 -21.77 -52.32 24.47
CA GLU A 3 -20.52 -51.60 24.16
C GLU A 3 -20.57 -50.15 24.64
N ASN A 4 -21.03 -49.89 25.84
CA ASN A 4 -21.18 -48.51 26.31
C ASN A 4 -20.96 -48.32 27.83
N ALA A 5 -19.88 -48.90 28.40
CA ALA A 5 -19.66 -48.77 29.85
C ALA A 5 -18.27 -48.31 30.30
N GLN A 6 -17.41 -47.79 29.43
CA GLN A 6 -16.01 -47.49 29.83
C GLN A 6 -15.50 -46.08 29.65
N GLU A 7 -16.20 -45.18 28.97
CA GLU A 7 -15.72 -43.82 28.74
C GLU A 7 -15.87 -42.81 29.90
N PRO A 8 -16.90 -42.84 30.76
CA PRO A 8 -17.05 -41.76 31.77
C PRO A 8 -16.04 -41.83 32.92
N LYS A 9 -15.35 -42.97 33.11
CA LYS A 9 -14.45 -43.15 34.24
C LYS A 9 -13.05 -42.55 34.05
N LEU A 10 -12.59 -42.48 32.79
CA LEU A 10 -11.27 -41.90 32.47
C LEU A 10 -11.29 -40.38 32.51
N GLU A 11 -12.36 -39.77 32.01
CA GLU A 11 -12.51 -38.32 31.97
C GLU A 11 -12.66 -37.71 33.38
N THR A 12 -13.37 -38.38 34.26
CA THR A 12 -13.53 -37.94 35.67
C THR A 12 -12.22 -38.01 36.43
N ALA A 13 -11.42 -39.10 36.21
CA ALA A 13 -10.11 -39.24 36.85
C ALA A 13 -9.10 -38.22 36.38
N ALA A 14 -9.11 -37.87 35.08
CA ALA A 14 -8.24 -36.81 34.51
C ALA A 14 -8.57 -35.42 35.06
N LYS A 15 -9.85 -35.08 35.17
CA LYS A 15 -10.30 -33.80 35.76
C LYS A 15 -9.90 -33.64 37.21
N THR A 16 -10.02 -34.74 38.01
CA THR A 16 -9.65 -34.70 39.43
C THR A 16 -8.14 -34.66 39.67
N ALA A 17 -7.35 -35.22 38.78
CA ALA A 17 -5.88 -35.14 38.85
C ALA A 17 -5.35 -33.74 38.52
N ILE A 18 -5.98 -33.02 37.60
CA ILE A 18 -5.62 -31.63 37.22
C ILE A 18 -5.97 -30.66 38.36
N GLU A 19 -7.09 -30.88 39.05
CA GLU A 19 -7.57 -29.98 40.12
C GLU A 19 -6.73 -30.08 41.41
N LYS A 20 -6.00 -31.15 41.64
CA LYS A 20 -5.17 -31.37 42.84
C LYS A 20 -3.69 -30.99 42.68
N SER A 21 -3.26 -30.47 41.53
CA SER A 21 -1.86 -30.07 41.35
C SER A 21 -1.63 -28.70 41.93
N PRO A 22 -0.88 -28.52 43.04
CA PRO A 22 -0.58 -27.24 43.64
C PRO A 22 0.23 -26.32 42.67
N TYR A 23 0.96 -26.94 41.75
CA TYR A 23 1.74 -26.21 40.71
C TYR A 23 0.85 -25.52 39.67
N LEU A 24 -0.33 -26.12 39.35
CA LEU A 24 -1.22 -25.54 38.38
C LEU A 24 -1.95 -24.30 38.92
N GLN A 25 -2.27 -24.31 40.24
CA GLN A 25 -2.90 -23.14 40.88
C GLN A 25 -1.92 -21.97 41.04
N LEU A 26 -0.62 -22.25 41.14
CA LEU A 26 0.40 -21.20 41.21
C LEU A 26 0.89 -20.77 39.84
N ALA A 27 0.87 -21.62 38.82
CA ALA A 27 1.34 -21.35 37.48
C ALA A 27 0.44 -20.34 36.73
N LEU A 28 -0.89 -20.44 36.94
CA LEU A 28 -1.84 -19.52 36.27
C LEU A 28 -1.65 -18.03 36.65
N PRO A 29 -1.57 -17.64 37.93
CA PRO A 29 -1.33 -16.25 38.31
C PRO A 29 0.07 -15.77 37.90
N ILE A 30 1.09 -16.63 37.95
CA ILE A 30 2.45 -16.29 37.55
C ILE A 30 2.54 -16.01 36.06
N SER A 31 1.90 -16.83 35.23
CA SER A 31 1.90 -16.60 33.76
C SER A 31 1.21 -15.28 33.36
N ILE A 32 0.14 -14.91 34.06
CA ILE A 32 -0.56 -13.65 33.83
C ILE A 32 0.34 -12.45 34.22
N ILE A 33 1.03 -12.54 35.34
CA ILE A 33 1.96 -11.49 35.81
C ILE A 33 3.10 -11.32 34.82
N ILE A 34 3.70 -12.41 34.36
CA ILE A 34 4.79 -12.37 33.36
C ILE A 34 4.30 -11.74 32.05
N ALA A 35 3.13 -12.13 31.57
CA ALA A 35 2.53 -11.55 30.36
C ALA A 35 2.27 -10.05 30.51
N ALA A 36 1.76 -9.62 31.67
CA ALA A 36 1.53 -8.20 31.96
C ALA A 36 2.84 -7.39 32.00
N LEU A 37 3.89 -7.94 32.58
CA LEU A 37 5.22 -7.31 32.63
C LEU A 37 5.86 -7.21 31.25
N LEU A 38 5.72 -8.24 30.41
CA LEU A 38 6.23 -8.22 29.05
C LEU A 38 5.51 -7.17 28.18
N ILE A 39 4.17 -7.07 28.33
CA ILE A 39 3.39 -6.07 27.62
C ILE A 39 3.73 -4.64 28.09
N SER A 40 3.82 -4.42 29.41
CA SER A 40 4.20 -3.13 29.98
C SER A 40 5.62 -2.73 29.61
N GLY A 41 6.55 -3.68 29.65
CA GLY A 41 7.94 -3.48 29.25
C GLY A 41 8.08 -3.13 27.77
N SER A 42 7.33 -3.80 26.91
CA SER A 42 7.36 -3.50 25.46
C SER A 42 6.78 -2.12 25.14
N LEU A 43 5.71 -1.71 25.81
CA LEU A 43 5.13 -0.36 25.66
C LEU A 43 6.06 0.73 26.19
N PHE A 44 6.76 0.47 27.30
CA PHE A 44 7.74 1.42 27.85
C PHE A 44 8.98 1.51 26.96
N TYR A 45 9.46 0.38 26.44
CA TYR A 45 10.61 0.34 25.53
C TYR A 45 10.31 1.02 24.19
N ALA A 46 9.09 0.83 23.65
CA ALA A 46 8.65 1.53 22.45
C ALA A 46 8.58 3.06 22.62
N LYS A 47 8.34 3.53 23.85
CA LYS A 47 8.25 4.97 24.17
C LYS A 47 9.62 5.61 24.43
N THR A 48 10.63 4.83 24.82
CA THR A 48 11.98 5.29 25.12
C THR A 48 13.00 5.00 24.02
N SER A 49 12.68 4.13 23.07
CA SER A 49 13.53 3.94 21.90
C SER A 49 13.46 5.18 21.00
N PRO A 50 14.60 5.74 20.57
CA PRO A 50 14.57 6.79 19.55
C PRO A 50 13.91 6.19 18.30
N GLN A 51 12.82 6.81 17.85
CA GLN A 51 12.02 6.39 16.68
C GLN A 51 12.85 6.55 15.40
N ASN A 52 13.75 5.62 15.13
CA ASN A 52 14.51 5.57 13.87
C ASN A 52 14.24 4.33 13.02
N ALA A 53 13.18 3.56 13.31
CA ALA A 53 12.89 2.34 12.56
C ALA A 53 11.43 2.27 12.06
N GLY A 54 10.92 3.33 11.47
CA GLY A 54 9.55 3.32 10.94
C GLY A 54 9.15 4.50 10.07
N GLN A 55 10.03 5.47 9.87
CA GLN A 55 9.69 6.70 9.15
C GLN A 55 10.33 6.85 7.77
N SER A 56 10.99 5.81 7.26
CA SER A 56 11.76 5.94 6.02
C SER A 56 10.95 5.89 4.72
N GLY A 57 9.64 5.64 4.76
CA GLY A 57 8.85 5.53 3.53
C GLY A 57 7.93 6.71 3.22
N GLN A 58 7.39 7.38 4.22
CA GLN A 58 6.34 8.39 3.98
C GLN A 58 6.82 9.84 4.05
N ALA A 59 7.78 10.16 4.92
CA ALA A 59 8.29 11.53 5.03
C ALA A 59 9.19 11.94 3.85
N VAL A 60 9.95 10.98 3.30
CA VAL A 60 10.85 11.23 2.16
C VAL A 60 10.05 11.45 0.87
N ILE A 61 8.93 10.73 0.68
CA ILE A 61 8.10 10.89 -0.51
C ILE A 61 7.36 12.24 -0.47
N GLY A 62 6.86 12.66 0.68
CA GLY A 62 6.15 13.92 0.82
C GLY A 62 7.04 15.16 0.60
N ASP A 63 8.23 15.18 1.17
CA ASP A 63 9.17 16.32 1.05
C ASP A 63 9.84 16.36 -0.34
N GLN A 64 10.15 15.23 -0.94
CA GLN A 64 10.70 15.15 -2.30
C GLN A 64 9.65 15.53 -3.36
N LEU A 65 8.39 15.10 -3.18
CA LEU A 65 7.31 15.47 -4.10
C LEU A 65 6.97 16.98 -4.02
N ALA A 66 7.11 17.60 -2.88
CA ALA A 66 6.91 19.05 -2.72
C ALA A 66 7.96 19.90 -3.46
N LYS A 67 9.12 19.30 -3.79
CA LYS A 67 10.22 19.95 -4.53
C LYS A 67 10.19 19.70 -6.04
N VAL A 68 9.39 18.76 -6.51
CA VAL A 68 9.28 18.53 -7.96
C VAL A 68 8.39 19.60 -8.54
N GLU A 69 9.00 20.65 -9.04
CA GLU A 69 8.30 21.70 -9.80
C GLU A 69 7.89 21.12 -11.15
N MET A 70 6.65 20.71 -11.26
CA MET A 70 6.07 20.15 -12.49
C MET A 70 5.70 21.29 -13.43
N LYS A 71 6.70 21.80 -14.16
CA LYS A 71 6.49 22.80 -15.19
C LYS A 71 6.07 22.17 -16.51
N ILE A 72 5.19 22.86 -17.22
CA ILE A 72 4.91 22.57 -18.63
C ILE A 72 6.10 23.11 -19.43
N ASN A 73 6.74 22.24 -20.20
CA ASN A 73 7.87 22.57 -21.06
C ASN A 73 7.40 23.01 -22.44
N ALA A 74 8.28 23.63 -23.21
CA ALA A 74 7.96 24.08 -24.57
C ALA A 74 7.62 22.92 -25.51
N ASP A 75 8.24 21.77 -25.29
CA ASP A 75 8.13 20.56 -26.12
C ASP A 75 7.01 19.61 -25.66
N ASP A 76 6.25 19.99 -24.62
CA ASP A 76 5.18 19.12 -24.12
C ASP A 76 3.98 19.05 -25.06
N HIS A 77 3.45 17.86 -25.28
CA HIS A 77 2.17 17.67 -25.95
C HIS A 77 1.02 17.99 -24.99
N ILE A 78 0.25 19.01 -25.33
CA ILE A 78 -0.74 19.61 -24.43
C ILE A 78 -2.14 19.46 -25.01
N LEU A 79 -3.07 19.04 -24.15
CA LEU A 79 -4.49 19.03 -24.43
C LEU A 79 -5.22 19.93 -23.42
N GLY A 80 -5.92 20.95 -23.92
CA GLY A 80 -6.64 21.92 -23.11
C GLY A 80 -5.92 23.27 -22.97
N SER A 81 -6.37 24.08 -22.02
CA SER A 81 -5.85 25.43 -21.81
C SER A 81 -4.60 25.44 -20.92
N LYS A 82 -3.50 26.04 -21.40
CA LYS A 82 -2.27 26.25 -20.60
C LYS A 82 -2.51 27.10 -19.35
N ASN A 83 -3.60 27.86 -19.31
CA ASN A 83 -3.96 28.71 -18.17
C ASN A 83 -4.84 28.01 -17.14
N ALA A 84 -5.13 26.71 -17.32
CA ALA A 84 -5.89 25.94 -16.36
C ALA A 84 -5.17 25.86 -15.02
N LYS A 85 -5.96 25.87 -13.92
CA LYS A 85 -5.39 25.86 -12.56
C LYS A 85 -4.76 24.52 -12.17
N VAL A 86 -5.17 23.43 -12.83
CA VAL A 86 -4.68 22.09 -12.55
C VAL A 86 -3.94 21.56 -13.76
N THR A 87 -2.72 21.09 -13.56
CA THR A 87 -1.93 20.40 -14.58
C THR A 87 -1.89 18.91 -14.27
N ILE A 88 -2.28 18.10 -15.23
CA ILE A 88 -2.24 16.63 -15.16
C ILE A 88 -1.17 16.18 -16.14
N ILE A 89 -0.12 15.51 -15.64
CA ILE A 89 0.97 15.01 -16.48
C ILE A 89 0.90 13.49 -16.49
N GLU A 90 0.75 12.90 -17.67
CA GLU A 90 0.87 11.46 -17.89
C GLU A 90 2.26 11.14 -18.44
N TYR A 91 2.97 10.28 -17.74
CA TYR A 91 4.16 9.62 -18.25
C TYR A 91 3.75 8.26 -18.81
N SER A 92 3.77 8.10 -20.12
CA SER A 92 3.11 7.02 -20.82
C SER A 92 4.02 6.21 -21.73
N ASP A 93 3.67 4.94 -21.87
CA ASP A 93 4.35 3.96 -22.72
C ASP A 93 3.33 3.29 -23.65
N PHE A 94 3.58 3.32 -24.95
CA PHE A 94 2.66 2.78 -25.97
C PHE A 94 2.45 1.26 -25.87
N GLN A 95 3.36 0.50 -25.27
CA GLN A 95 3.19 -0.93 -25.04
C GLN A 95 2.54 -1.25 -23.68
N CYS A 96 2.46 -0.29 -22.76
CA CYS A 96 1.92 -0.50 -21.44
C CYS A 96 0.39 -0.72 -21.50
N PRO A 97 -0.14 -1.88 -21.05
CA PRO A 97 -1.56 -2.17 -21.08
C PRO A 97 -2.38 -1.24 -20.16
N PHE A 98 -1.78 -0.75 -19.07
CA PHE A 98 -2.42 0.16 -18.14
C PHE A 98 -2.53 1.58 -18.72
N CYS A 99 -1.49 2.07 -19.42
CA CYS A 99 -1.54 3.33 -20.14
C CYS A 99 -2.64 3.29 -21.21
N ARG A 100 -2.71 2.19 -21.98
CA ARG A 100 -3.79 2.00 -22.96
C ARG A 100 -5.17 1.97 -22.34
N ARG A 101 -5.33 1.38 -21.14
CA ARG A 101 -6.60 1.39 -20.41
C ARG A 101 -6.97 2.81 -19.98
N PHE A 102 -6.02 3.57 -19.43
CA PHE A 102 -6.23 4.95 -19.07
C PHE A 102 -6.77 5.78 -20.27
N TRP A 103 -6.14 5.64 -21.42
CA TRP A 103 -6.54 6.33 -22.66
C TRP A 103 -7.94 5.97 -23.13
N LYS A 104 -8.36 4.70 -22.96
CA LYS A 104 -9.67 4.22 -23.43
C LYS A 104 -10.80 4.50 -22.46
N GLU A 105 -10.54 4.40 -21.16
CA GLU A 105 -11.57 4.39 -20.13
C GLU A 105 -11.60 5.69 -19.32
N SER A 106 -10.45 6.20 -18.90
CA SER A 106 -10.37 7.34 -17.97
C SER A 106 -10.23 8.68 -18.67
N LEU A 107 -9.36 8.76 -19.67
CA LEU A 107 -9.08 10.01 -20.37
C LEU A 107 -10.31 10.65 -21.04
N PRO A 108 -11.24 9.89 -21.67
CA PRO A 108 -12.44 10.48 -22.25
C PRO A 108 -13.32 11.21 -21.23
N GLN A 109 -13.47 10.62 -20.03
CA GLN A 109 -14.22 11.25 -18.94
C GLN A 109 -13.48 12.48 -18.40
N LEU A 110 -12.18 12.33 -18.14
CA LEU A 110 -11.31 13.44 -17.70
C LEU A 110 -11.35 14.61 -18.69
N LYS A 111 -11.30 14.30 -19.99
CA LYS A 111 -11.39 15.31 -21.04
C LYS A 111 -12.70 16.08 -20.96
N LYS A 112 -13.82 15.37 -20.94
CA LYS A 112 -15.16 15.98 -20.93
C LYS A 112 -15.42 16.82 -19.69
N GLU A 113 -15.00 16.36 -18.50
CA GLU A 113 -15.39 16.97 -17.24
C GLU A 113 -14.42 18.06 -16.77
N TYR A 114 -13.16 18.00 -17.16
CA TYR A 114 -12.12 18.88 -16.65
C TYR A 114 -11.34 19.63 -17.73
N ILE A 115 -10.95 18.95 -18.82
CA ILE A 115 -10.09 19.58 -19.83
C ILE A 115 -10.92 20.50 -20.73
N ASP A 116 -12.01 20.01 -21.30
CA ASP A 116 -12.88 20.77 -22.18
C ASP A 116 -13.59 21.91 -21.43
N THR A 117 -13.72 21.81 -20.12
CA THR A 117 -14.28 22.87 -19.27
C THR A 117 -13.25 23.90 -18.79
N GLY A 118 -11.97 23.74 -19.17
CA GLY A 118 -10.88 24.63 -18.78
C GLY A 118 -10.42 24.53 -17.34
N LYS A 119 -10.89 23.52 -16.56
CA LYS A 119 -10.49 23.32 -15.18
C LYS A 119 -9.10 22.69 -15.08
N ALA A 120 -8.72 21.85 -16.04
CA ALA A 120 -7.44 21.19 -16.10
C ALA A 120 -6.81 21.28 -17.49
N VAL A 121 -5.49 21.22 -17.53
CA VAL A 121 -4.68 20.97 -18.72
C VAL A 121 -4.05 19.60 -18.58
N PHE A 122 -4.06 18.84 -19.65
CA PHE A 122 -3.42 17.52 -19.72
C PHE A 122 -2.15 17.61 -20.55
N VAL A 123 -1.08 17.02 -20.04
CA VAL A 123 0.25 16.98 -20.65
C VAL A 123 0.64 15.52 -20.81
N TYR A 124 1.01 15.14 -22.02
CA TYR A 124 1.54 13.82 -22.32
C TYR A 124 3.05 13.86 -22.42
N ARG A 125 3.73 12.91 -21.78
CA ARG A 125 5.18 12.73 -21.88
C ARG A 125 5.52 11.27 -22.13
N HIS A 126 6.39 11.01 -23.08
CA HIS A 126 6.91 9.68 -23.32
C HIS A 126 7.71 9.15 -22.13
N TYR A 127 7.44 7.93 -21.72
CA TYR A 127 8.20 7.21 -20.72
C TYR A 127 8.31 5.73 -21.11
N PRO A 128 9.06 5.42 -22.21
CA PRO A 128 9.23 4.05 -22.66
C PRO A 128 9.99 3.25 -21.61
N LEU A 129 9.41 2.10 -21.20
CA LEU A 129 9.98 1.21 -20.21
C LEU A 129 10.96 0.23 -20.86
N ASP A 130 12.10 0.00 -20.25
CA ASP A 130 13.19 -0.81 -20.82
C ASP A 130 12.78 -2.26 -21.15
N PHE A 131 11.81 -2.82 -20.43
CA PHE A 131 11.28 -4.16 -20.66
C PHE A 131 10.18 -4.22 -21.75
N HIS A 132 9.85 -3.10 -22.38
CA HIS A 132 8.92 -3.02 -23.51
C HIS A 132 9.70 -2.72 -24.81
N PRO A 133 10.11 -3.72 -25.58
CA PRO A 133 11.04 -3.55 -26.72
C PRO A 133 10.52 -2.65 -27.85
N GLY A 134 9.20 -2.54 -28.00
CA GLY A 134 8.58 -1.67 -29.01
C GLY A 134 8.20 -0.27 -28.50
N ALA A 135 8.35 0.01 -27.19
CA ALA A 135 7.91 1.27 -26.61
C ALA A 135 8.71 2.46 -27.12
N PHE A 136 10.05 2.36 -27.13
CA PHE A 136 10.91 3.43 -27.60
C PHE A 136 10.74 3.72 -29.10
N PRO A 137 10.76 2.71 -30.01
CA PRO A 137 10.46 2.95 -31.42
C PRO A 137 9.09 3.59 -31.67
N ALA A 138 8.06 3.16 -30.90
CA ALA A 138 6.72 3.73 -31.02
C ALA A 138 6.67 5.18 -30.56
N ALA A 139 7.29 5.49 -29.43
CA ALA A 139 7.40 6.87 -28.95
C ALA A 139 8.11 7.76 -29.97
N LYS A 140 9.25 7.31 -30.51
CA LYS A 140 9.99 8.05 -31.54
C LYS A 140 9.16 8.25 -32.81
N ALA A 141 8.40 7.25 -33.24
CA ALA A 141 7.56 7.35 -34.42
C ALA A 141 6.40 8.36 -34.25
N SER A 142 5.82 8.44 -33.05
CA SER A 142 4.73 9.37 -32.76
C SER A 142 5.16 10.83 -32.75
N GLU A 143 6.43 11.13 -32.54
CA GLU A 143 6.98 12.50 -32.64
C GLU A 143 7.09 12.98 -34.11
N CYS A 144 7.00 12.06 -35.07
CA CYS A 144 7.09 12.35 -36.49
C CYS A 144 5.71 12.44 -37.18
N ALA A 145 4.63 12.13 -36.47
CA ALA A 145 3.28 12.09 -37.01
C ALA A 145 2.55 13.41 -36.87
#